data_c062cd13acc59db80d066b41c16a44b3
#
_entry.id   c062cd13acc59db80d066b41c16a44b3
#
_cell.length_a   1.000
_cell.length_b   1.000
_cell.length_c   1.000
_cell.angle_alpha   90.00
_cell.angle_beta   90.00
_cell.angle_gamma   90.00
#
_symmetry.space_group_name_H-M   'P 1'
#
loop_
_entity.id
_entity.type
_entity.pdbx_description
1 polymer ?
#
loop_
_entity_poly.entity_id
_entity_poly.type
_entity_poly.pdbx_seq_one_letter_code
_entity_poly.pdbx_strand_id
1 'polypeptide(L)'
;MLEVNRITHNQGARVVFDPVGGPTIIKLAEATAQSGIIFQYGALSSEPTPLPLFPVLAKQLTIRGYTLFEISTNPQRLARAKEFILKGLNDGKLKPTVAKIFPLENVVEAHQYMESNQQIGKIVLTV
;
A
#
# COMPACT_ATOMS: atom_id res chain seq x y z
N MET A 1 3.95 3.58 -15.14
CA MET A 1 3.05 3.12 -16.22
C MET A 1 3.68 2.05 -17.10
N LEU A 2 4.82 2.27 -17.72
CA LEU A 2 5.44 1.28 -18.64
C LEU A 2 5.56 -0.12 -18.04
N GLU A 3 6.03 -0.22 -16.78
CA GLU A 3 6.23 -1.51 -16.13
C GLU A 3 4.90 -2.22 -15.80
N VAL A 4 3.88 -1.49 -15.35
CA VAL A 4 2.55 -2.07 -15.14
C VAL A 4 2.00 -2.61 -16.45
N ASN A 5 2.09 -1.85 -17.54
CA ASN A 5 1.64 -2.29 -18.86
C ASN A 5 2.39 -3.53 -19.34
N ARG A 6 3.71 -3.59 -19.12
CA ARG A 6 4.52 -4.76 -19.45
C ARG A 6 4.07 -6.02 -18.71
N ILE A 7 3.90 -5.90 -17.38
CA ILE A 7 3.52 -7.03 -16.51
C ILE A 7 2.09 -7.51 -16.79
N THR A 8 1.18 -6.57 -17.08
CA THR A 8 -0.25 -6.87 -17.25
C THR A 8 -0.66 -7.03 -18.72
N HIS A 9 0.29 -7.10 -19.65
CA HIS A 9 0.00 -7.13 -21.08
C HIS A 9 -0.97 -6.03 -21.53
N ASN A 10 -0.74 -4.80 -21.06
CA ASN A 10 -1.55 -3.59 -21.28
C ASN A 10 -2.96 -3.63 -20.70
N GLN A 11 -3.30 -4.59 -19.85
CA GLN A 11 -4.62 -4.64 -19.22
C GLN A 11 -4.75 -3.72 -18.00
N GLY A 12 -3.62 -3.30 -17.41
CA GLY A 12 -3.58 -2.51 -16.19
C GLY A 12 -3.77 -3.34 -14.90
N ALA A 13 -3.62 -2.70 -13.76
CA ALA A 13 -3.75 -3.34 -12.45
C ALA A 13 -5.22 -3.42 -12.03
N ARG A 14 -5.72 -4.60 -11.66
CA ARG A 14 -7.09 -4.76 -11.16
C ARG A 14 -7.32 -4.13 -9.79
N VAL A 15 -6.28 -4.14 -8.96
CA VAL A 15 -6.32 -3.59 -7.59
C VAL A 15 -5.07 -2.76 -7.38
N VAL A 16 -5.25 -1.56 -6.85
CA VAL A 16 -4.19 -0.64 -6.48
C VAL A 16 -4.35 -0.28 -5.00
N PHE A 17 -3.26 -0.30 -4.25
CA PHE A 17 -3.20 0.18 -2.87
C PHE A 17 -2.34 1.45 -2.84
N ASP A 18 -2.96 2.58 -2.48
CA ASP A 18 -2.29 3.88 -2.42
C ASP A 18 -2.20 4.40 -0.99
N PRO A 19 -0.99 4.42 -0.37
CA PRO A 19 -0.75 5.04 0.92
C PRO A 19 -0.46 6.54 0.83
N VAL A 20 -0.20 7.05 -0.38
CA VAL A 20 0.41 8.37 -0.58
C VAL A 20 -0.63 9.44 -0.84
N GLY A 21 -1.54 9.21 -1.78
CA GLY A 21 -2.44 10.25 -2.28
C GLY A 21 -1.72 11.31 -3.12
N GLY A 22 -2.23 12.54 -3.07
CA GLY A 22 -1.67 13.64 -3.86
C GLY A 22 -1.87 13.47 -5.37
N PRO A 23 -1.13 14.23 -6.21
CA PRO A 23 -1.29 14.22 -7.68
C PRO A 23 -0.98 12.87 -8.33
N THR A 24 -0.28 11.96 -7.64
CA THR A 24 0.06 10.63 -8.17
C THR A 24 -1.15 9.77 -8.46
N ILE A 25 -2.30 10.05 -7.83
CA ILE A 25 -3.57 9.34 -8.07
C ILE A 25 -3.97 9.33 -9.54
N ILE A 26 -3.63 10.38 -10.30
CA ILE A 26 -3.91 10.45 -11.74
C ILE A 26 -3.18 9.34 -12.48
N LYS A 27 -1.88 9.17 -12.24
CA LYS A 27 -1.08 8.11 -12.86
C LYS A 27 -1.50 6.71 -12.41
N LEU A 28 -1.92 6.57 -11.16
CA LEU A 28 -2.46 5.31 -10.64
C LEU A 28 -3.76 4.94 -11.35
N ALA A 29 -4.68 5.88 -11.54
CA ALA A 29 -5.92 5.67 -12.26
C ALA A 29 -5.68 5.30 -13.74
N GLU A 30 -4.70 5.93 -14.39
CA GLU A 30 -4.28 5.57 -15.75
C GLU A 30 -3.71 4.14 -15.83
N ALA A 31 -2.99 3.69 -14.79
CA ALA A 31 -2.42 2.34 -14.71
C ALA A 31 -3.42 1.26 -14.26
N THR A 32 -4.60 1.66 -13.77
CA THR A 32 -5.64 0.75 -13.28
C THR A 32 -6.42 0.16 -14.46
N ALA A 33 -6.77 -1.11 -14.37
CA ALA A 33 -7.55 -1.83 -15.38
C ALA A 33 -9.01 -1.33 -15.46
N GLN A 34 -9.71 -1.72 -16.51
CA GLN A 34 -11.17 -1.55 -16.62
C GLN A 34 -11.87 -2.16 -15.40
N SER A 35 -12.80 -1.41 -14.79
CA SER A 35 -13.53 -1.78 -13.57
C SER A 35 -12.60 -2.11 -12.37
N GLY A 36 -11.39 -1.59 -12.37
CA GLY A 36 -10.43 -1.77 -11.29
C GLY A 36 -10.75 -0.94 -10.05
N ILE A 37 -10.09 -1.27 -8.94
CA ILE A 37 -10.31 -0.64 -7.64
C ILE A 37 -9.01 -0.02 -7.14
N ILE A 38 -9.09 1.23 -6.69
CA ILE A 38 -8.01 1.92 -5.98
C ILE A 38 -8.42 2.04 -4.51
N PHE A 39 -7.67 1.39 -3.62
CA PHE A 39 -7.79 1.57 -2.17
C PHE A 39 -6.89 2.69 -1.71
N GLN A 40 -7.49 3.82 -1.32
CA GLN A 40 -6.78 4.92 -0.66
C GLN A 40 -6.74 4.63 0.84
N TYR A 41 -5.58 4.22 1.36
CA TYR A 41 -5.48 3.82 2.77
C TYR A 41 -4.48 4.65 3.59
N GLY A 42 -3.91 5.69 2.98
CA GLY A 42 -3.05 6.65 3.62
C GLY A 42 -3.08 8.00 2.91
N ALA A 43 -2.44 9.00 3.51
CA ALA A 43 -2.34 10.37 3.00
C ALA A 43 -0.95 10.93 3.36
N LEU A 44 0.11 10.32 2.81
CA LEU A 44 1.50 10.75 3.07
C LEU A 44 1.88 12.00 2.28
N SER A 45 1.17 12.30 1.18
CA SER A 45 1.36 13.54 0.45
C SER A 45 0.79 14.73 1.22
N SER A 46 1.52 15.84 1.23
CA SER A 46 1.02 17.13 1.70
C SER A 46 0.16 17.86 0.66
N GLU A 47 0.16 17.39 -0.59
CA GLU A 47 -0.60 18.01 -1.67
C GLU A 47 -2.03 17.44 -1.76
N PRO A 48 -2.99 18.23 -2.22
CA PRO A 48 -4.36 17.75 -2.46
C PRO A 48 -4.39 16.57 -3.42
N THR A 49 -5.30 15.64 -3.17
CA THR A 49 -5.54 14.48 -4.03
C THR A 49 -6.67 14.80 -5.01
N PRO A 50 -6.37 15.10 -6.27
CA PRO A 50 -7.41 15.41 -7.26
C PRO A 50 -8.19 14.16 -7.65
N LEU A 51 -9.48 14.30 -7.94
CA LEU A 51 -10.25 13.22 -8.54
C LEU A 51 -9.79 13.00 -9.99
N PRO A 52 -9.29 11.82 -10.38
CA PRO A 52 -8.91 11.53 -11.76
C PRO A 52 -10.15 11.27 -12.63
N LEU A 53 -10.95 12.32 -12.87
CA LEU A 53 -12.31 12.23 -13.41
C LEU A 53 -12.39 11.41 -14.70
N PHE A 54 -11.57 11.73 -15.69
CA PHE A 54 -11.65 11.06 -17.00
C PHE A 54 -11.31 9.55 -16.91
N PRO A 55 -10.21 9.11 -16.28
CA PRO A 55 -9.95 7.68 -16.06
C PRO A 55 -11.06 6.98 -15.26
N VAL A 56 -11.60 7.64 -14.23
CA VAL A 56 -12.70 7.08 -13.42
C VAL A 56 -13.93 6.79 -14.26
N LEU A 57 -14.35 7.75 -15.08
CA LEU A 57 -15.50 7.59 -15.96
C LEU A 57 -15.24 6.58 -17.09
N ALA A 58 -14.13 6.74 -17.81
CA ALA A 58 -13.83 5.92 -18.98
C ALA A 58 -13.60 4.45 -18.64
N LYS A 59 -13.02 4.16 -17.45
CA LYS A 59 -12.71 2.80 -17.02
C LYS A 59 -13.64 2.27 -15.94
N GLN A 60 -14.66 3.02 -15.52
CA GLN A 60 -15.59 2.62 -14.47
C GLN A 60 -14.86 2.24 -13.16
N LEU A 61 -13.89 3.08 -12.77
CA LEU A 61 -13.06 2.77 -11.60
C LEU A 61 -13.81 2.98 -10.30
N THR A 62 -13.45 2.18 -9.29
CA THR A 62 -13.85 2.40 -7.91
C THR A 62 -12.66 2.99 -7.14
N ILE A 63 -12.86 4.15 -6.50
CA ILE A 63 -11.92 4.68 -5.50
C ILE A 63 -12.56 4.50 -4.14
N ARG A 64 -11.91 3.73 -3.27
CA ARG A 64 -12.43 3.38 -1.95
C ARG A 64 -11.45 3.77 -0.85
N GLY A 65 -11.91 4.58 0.10
CA GLY A 65 -11.20 4.80 1.35
C GLY A 65 -11.15 3.53 2.19
N TYR A 66 -10.01 3.29 2.83
CA TYR A 66 -9.80 2.16 3.71
C TYR A 66 -8.86 2.55 4.84
N THR A 67 -9.17 2.19 6.06
CA THR A 67 -8.28 2.38 7.21
C THR A 67 -8.18 1.10 8.04
N LEU A 68 -7.08 0.97 8.78
CA LEU A 68 -6.91 -0.13 9.73
C LEU A 68 -8.05 -0.19 10.76
N PHE A 69 -8.64 0.96 11.09
CA PHE A 69 -9.72 1.04 12.07
C PHE A 69 -10.98 0.26 11.66
N GLU A 70 -11.24 0.07 10.37
CA GLU A 70 -12.33 -0.80 9.91
C GLU A 70 -12.19 -2.25 10.43
N ILE A 71 -10.97 -2.66 10.75
CA ILE A 71 -10.67 -4.00 11.27
C ILE A 71 -10.42 -3.95 12.77
N SER A 72 -9.56 -3.04 13.26
CA SER A 72 -9.09 -3.05 14.63
C SER A 72 -10.15 -2.65 15.67
N THR A 73 -11.14 -1.86 15.28
CA THR A 73 -12.27 -1.47 16.16
C THR A 73 -13.42 -2.48 16.17
N ASN A 74 -13.40 -3.48 15.28
CA ASN A 74 -14.40 -4.54 15.25
C ASN A 74 -13.79 -5.84 15.75
N PRO A 75 -14.23 -6.38 16.92
CA PRO A 75 -13.62 -7.56 17.52
C PRO A 75 -13.63 -8.80 16.63
N GLN A 76 -14.70 -9.01 15.87
CA GLN A 76 -14.84 -10.16 14.98
C GLN A 76 -13.91 -10.07 13.78
N ARG A 77 -13.82 -8.87 13.16
CA ARG A 77 -12.89 -8.62 12.05
C ARG A 77 -11.43 -8.72 12.52
N LEU A 78 -11.14 -8.20 13.71
CA LEU A 78 -9.80 -8.27 14.29
C LEU A 78 -9.38 -9.72 14.57
N ALA A 79 -10.27 -10.54 15.14
CA ALA A 79 -10.00 -11.96 15.38
C ALA A 79 -9.66 -12.69 14.07
N ARG A 80 -10.48 -12.51 13.03
CA ARG A 80 -10.23 -13.10 11.70
C ARG A 80 -8.93 -12.63 11.07
N ALA A 81 -8.60 -11.34 11.20
CA ALA A 81 -7.35 -10.79 10.69
C ALA A 81 -6.13 -11.38 11.40
N LYS A 82 -6.18 -11.51 12.73
CA LYS A 82 -5.13 -12.17 13.52
C LYS A 82 -4.94 -13.63 13.11
N GLU A 83 -6.02 -14.38 12.99
CA GLU A 83 -5.97 -15.78 12.54
C GLU A 83 -5.33 -15.91 11.15
N PHE A 84 -5.77 -15.07 10.18
CA PHE A 84 -5.21 -15.06 8.83
C PHE A 84 -3.69 -14.78 8.83
N ILE A 85 -3.26 -13.78 9.60
CA ILE A 85 -1.85 -13.40 9.66
C ILE A 85 -1.02 -14.52 10.32
N LEU A 86 -1.45 -15.01 11.49
CA LEU A 86 -0.73 -16.06 12.21
C LEU A 86 -0.64 -17.34 11.38
N LYS A 87 -1.75 -17.75 10.78
CA LYS A 87 -1.74 -18.91 9.89
C LYS A 87 -0.83 -18.70 8.69
N GLY A 88 -0.88 -17.53 8.06
CA GLY A 88 -0.03 -17.21 6.92
C GLY A 88 1.46 -17.21 7.24
N LEU A 89 1.84 -16.74 8.42
CA LEU A 89 3.23 -16.79 8.92
C LEU A 89 3.67 -18.23 9.21
N ASN A 90 2.84 -19.00 9.92
CA ASN A 90 3.14 -20.41 10.27
C ASN A 90 3.26 -21.30 9.02
N ASP A 91 2.39 -21.09 8.04
CA ASP A 91 2.40 -21.82 6.76
C ASP A 91 3.52 -21.34 5.82
N GLY A 92 4.28 -20.30 6.18
CA GLY A 92 5.31 -19.69 5.34
C GLY A 92 4.76 -18.98 4.09
N LYS A 93 3.44 -18.72 4.03
CA LYS A 93 2.77 -18.00 2.93
C LYS A 93 2.93 -16.48 3.04
N LEU A 94 3.01 -15.97 4.27
CA LEU A 94 3.38 -14.59 4.56
C LEU A 94 4.84 -14.57 5.00
N LYS A 95 5.67 -13.86 4.26
CA LYS A 95 7.11 -13.72 4.51
C LYS A 95 7.46 -12.24 4.54
N PRO A 96 7.35 -11.58 5.71
CA PRO A 96 7.77 -10.18 5.84
C PRO A 96 9.25 -10.04 5.49
N THR A 97 9.57 -9.12 4.58
CA THR A 97 10.97 -8.79 4.29
C THR A 97 11.46 -7.77 5.32
N VAL A 98 12.56 -8.08 5.99
CA VAL A 98 13.29 -7.14 6.84
C VAL A 98 14.45 -6.57 6.03
N ALA A 99 14.42 -5.26 5.78
CA ALA A 99 15.44 -4.57 4.99
C ALA A 99 16.71 -4.35 5.81
N LYS A 100 16.56 -3.88 7.05
CA LYS A 100 17.69 -3.60 7.95
C LYS A 100 17.24 -3.65 9.42
N ILE A 101 18.14 -4.05 10.29
CA ILE A 101 17.94 -4.05 11.73
C ILE A 101 18.93 -3.04 12.34
N PHE A 102 18.44 -2.22 13.25
CA PHE A 102 19.24 -1.27 14.00
C PHE A 102 19.06 -1.52 15.50
N PRO A 103 20.07 -1.33 16.34
CA PRO A 103 19.87 -1.20 17.76
C PRO A 103 19.10 0.09 18.08
N LEU A 104 18.35 0.12 19.19
CA LEU A 104 17.51 1.27 19.55
C LEU A 104 18.33 2.58 19.68
N GLU A 105 19.58 2.46 20.12
CA GLU A 105 20.50 3.60 20.22
C GLU A 105 20.69 4.33 18.88
N ASN A 106 20.54 3.60 17.77
CA ASN A 106 20.70 4.12 16.42
C ASN A 106 19.37 4.52 15.76
N VAL A 107 18.35 4.84 16.57
CA VAL A 107 17.01 5.20 16.06
C VAL A 107 17.04 6.36 15.06
N VAL A 108 17.92 7.34 15.25
CA VAL A 108 18.07 8.48 14.33
C VAL A 108 18.52 8.00 12.95
N GLU A 109 19.54 7.13 12.91
CA GLU A 109 20.04 6.55 11.65
C GLU A 109 18.96 5.70 10.97
N ALA A 110 18.18 4.94 11.75
CA ALA A 110 17.08 4.14 11.25
C ALA A 110 16.00 5.01 10.57
N HIS A 111 15.65 6.15 11.17
CA HIS A 111 14.71 7.12 10.58
C HIS A 111 15.27 7.76 9.31
N GLN A 112 16.52 8.18 9.32
CA GLN A 112 17.19 8.74 8.13
C GLN A 112 17.19 7.72 6.97
N TYR A 113 17.47 6.46 7.28
CA TYR A 113 17.42 5.38 6.29
C TYR A 113 15.99 5.16 5.77
N MET A 114 14.98 5.22 6.65
CA MET A 114 13.57 5.11 6.25
C MET A 114 13.16 6.26 5.32
N GLU A 115 13.54 7.50 5.66
CA GLU A 115 13.21 8.70 4.88
C GLU A 115 13.94 8.77 3.54
N SER A 116 15.06 8.06 3.38
CA SER A 116 15.77 7.95 2.11
C SER A 116 15.00 7.20 1.02
N ASN A 117 13.95 6.45 1.40
CA ASN A 117 13.13 5.62 0.52
C ASN A 117 13.92 4.57 -0.31
N GLN A 118 15.11 4.18 0.17
CA GLN A 118 15.97 3.19 -0.51
C GLN A 118 15.68 1.75 -0.08
N GLN A 119 14.96 1.57 1.03
CA GLN A 119 14.68 0.26 1.58
C GLN A 119 13.57 -0.47 0.81
N ILE A 120 13.71 -1.79 0.71
CA ILE A 120 12.63 -2.70 0.31
C ILE A 120 12.38 -3.63 1.50
N GLY A 121 11.29 -3.41 2.23
CA GLY A 121 10.92 -4.15 3.42
C GLY A 121 10.86 -3.29 4.68
N LYS A 122 10.79 -3.95 5.84
CA LYS A 122 10.66 -3.30 7.14
C LYS A 122 12.02 -2.97 7.74
N ILE A 123 12.08 -1.85 8.45
CA ILE A 123 13.19 -1.49 9.32
C ILE A 123 12.78 -1.91 10.74
N VAL A 124 13.65 -2.62 11.42
CA VAL A 124 13.41 -3.17 12.78
C VAL A 124 14.39 -2.52 13.73
N LEU A 125 13.89 -2.09 14.88
CA LEU A 125 14.72 -1.69 16.03
C LEU A 125 14.73 -2.83 17.05
N THR A 126 15.92 -3.14 17.58
CA THR A 126 16.10 -4.11 18.67
C THR A 126 16.47 -3.40 19.96
N VAL A 127 15.97 -3.89 21.08
CA VAL A 127 16.30 -3.47 22.45
C VAL A 127 17.21 -4.49 23.11
#